data_44370d8a8b4b545a4c5ac6f70db28bfa
#
_entry.id   44370d8a8b4b545a4c5ac6f70db28bfa
#
_cell.length_a   1.000
_cell.length_b   1.000
_cell.length_c   1.000
_cell.angle_alpha   90.00
_cell.angle_beta   90.00
_cell.angle_gamma   90.00
#
_symmetry.space_group_name_H-M   'P 1'
#
loop_
_entity.id
_entity.type
_entity.pdbx_description
1 polymer ?
#
loop_
_entity_poly.entity_id
_entity_poly.type
_entity_poly.pdbx_seq_one_letter_code
_entity_poly.pdbx_strand_id
1 'polypeptide(L)' 'MPRPTLAVPVGRLVRVPDVVGLKVAQAGTVLRAAGFRVQVIGGVLDPERDDRRIVAQRPTAASTVRTGSTVILVTDGT' A
#
# COMPACT_ATOMS: atom_id res chain seq x y z
N MET A 1 34.95 1.39 7.03
CA MET A 1 34.29 2.58 6.82
C MET A 1 32.87 2.41 6.34
N PRO A 2 32.00 2.86 7.11
CA PRO A 2 30.62 2.73 6.71
C PRO A 2 30.36 3.66 5.54
N ARG A 3 29.42 3.28 4.77
CA ARG A 3 29.04 4.11 3.73
C ARG A 3 27.57 4.32 3.77
N PRO A 4 27.14 5.43 3.30
CA PRO A 4 25.75 5.73 3.36
C PRO A 4 24.95 4.75 2.54
N THR A 5 23.80 4.43 3.03
CA THR A 5 22.86 3.64 2.29
C THR A 5 21.93 4.58 1.60
N LEU A 6 21.93 4.54 0.29
CA LEU A 6 21.08 5.44 -0.45
C LEU A 6 19.66 4.95 -0.57
N ALA A 7 19.48 3.65 -0.47
CA ALA A 7 18.14 3.10 -0.56
C ALA A 7 17.48 3.18 0.79
N VAL A 8 16.15 3.21 0.78
CA VAL A 8 15.38 3.11 2.00
C VAL A 8 15.63 1.75 2.61
N PRO A 9 16.07 1.67 3.86
CA PRO A 9 16.37 0.39 4.45
C PRO A 9 15.13 -0.48 4.55
N VAL A 10 15.25 -1.72 4.12
CA VAL A 10 14.19 -2.68 4.32
C VAL A 10 14.05 -2.91 5.82
N GLY A 11 12.85 -2.90 6.30
CA GLY A 11 12.62 -3.15 7.71
C GLY A 11 12.48 -1.89 8.56
N ARG A 12 12.65 -0.73 7.96
CA ARG A 12 12.38 0.49 8.69
C ARG A 12 10.89 0.54 9.04
N LEU A 13 10.60 0.95 10.27
CA LEU A 13 9.22 1.05 10.71
C LEU A 13 8.60 2.34 10.19
N VAL A 14 7.47 2.21 9.56
CA VAL A 14 6.74 3.35 9.03
C VAL A 14 5.25 3.14 9.27
N ARG A 15 4.52 4.23 9.27
CA ARG A 15 3.09 4.18 9.49
C ARG A 15 2.39 3.91 8.17
N VAL A 16 1.38 3.06 8.20
CA VAL A 16 0.60 2.72 7.02
C VAL A 16 -0.38 3.86 6.73
N PRO A 17 -0.36 4.41 5.50
CA PRO A 17 -1.30 5.46 5.15
C PRO A 17 -2.73 4.92 5.12
N ASP A 18 -3.68 5.81 5.33
CA ASP A 18 -5.09 5.48 5.22
C ASP A 18 -5.52 5.65 3.77
N VAL A 19 -5.83 4.53 3.12
CA VAL A 19 -6.26 4.55 1.73
C VAL A 19 -7.70 4.06 1.56
N VAL A 20 -8.40 3.79 2.66
CA VAL A 20 -9.81 3.43 2.58
C VAL A 20 -10.59 4.61 2.01
N GLY A 21 -11.44 4.33 1.05
CA GLY A 21 -12.20 5.36 0.36
C GLY A 21 -11.55 5.90 -0.89
N LEU A 22 -10.27 5.62 -1.10
CA LEU A 22 -9.62 6.00 -2.34
C LEU A 22 -9.91 4.99 -3.43
N LYS A 23 -9.74 5.40 -4.66
CA LYS A 23 -9.77 4.47 -5.78
C LYS A 23 -8.51 3.60 -5.75
N VAL A 24 -8.62 2.39 -6.29
CA VAL A 24 -7.51 1.44 -6.28
C VAL A 24 -6.25 2.06 -6.87
N ALA A 25 -6.37 2.74 -8.01
CA ALA A 25 -5.20 3.33 -8.63
C ALA A 25 -4.54 4.37 -7.73
N GLN A 26 -5.33 5.19 -7.06
CA GLN A 26 -4.81 6.20 -6.14
C GLN A 26 -4.15 5.54 -4.93
N ALA A 27 -4.80 4.53 -4.38
CA ALA A 27 -4.27 3.84 -3.21
C ALA A 27 -2.92 3.20 -3.55
N GLY A 28 -2.83 2.57 -4.71
CA GLY A 28 -1.58 1.95 -5.13
C GLY A 28 -0.44 2.96 -5.24
N THR A 29 -0.72 4.11 -5.80
CA THR A 29 0.28 5.17 -5.92
C THR A 29 0.76 5.62 -4.54
N VAL A 30 -0.17 5.86 -3.63
CA VAL A 30 0.17 6.33 -2.29
C VAL A 30 1.03 5.29 -1.57
N LEU A 31 0.62 4.02 -1.63
CA LEU A 31 1.32 2.98 -0.90
C LEU A 31 2.70 2.71 -1.49
N ARG A 32 2.83 2.68 -2.80
CA ARG A 32 4.13 2.45 -3.41
C ARG A 32 5.08 3.60 -3.12
N ALA A 33 4.57 4.83 -3.12
CA ALA A 33 5.39 5.98 -2.77
C ALA A 33 5.87 5.92 -1.33
N ALA A 34 5.10 5.27 -0.46
CA ALA A 34 5.47 5.10 0.94
C ALA A 34 6.37 3.88 1.18
N GLY A 35 6.69 3.13 0.13
CA GLY A 35 7.60 2.01 0.25
C GLY A 35 6.93 0.67 0.47
N PHE A 36 5.64 0.56 0.21
CA PHE A 36 4.91 -0.69 0.41
C PHE A 36 4.67 -1.40 -0.90
N ARG A 37 4.43 -2.70 -0.81
CA ARG A 37 3.88 -3.48 -1.90
C ARG A 37 2.38 -3.48 -1.77
N VAL A 38 1.70 -3.68 -2.88
CA VAL A 38 0.25 -3.61 -2.91
C VAL A 38 -0.30 -4.90 -3.47
N GLN A 39 -1.29 -5.46 -2.80
CA GLN A 39 -2.05 -6.58 -3.30
C GLN A 39 -3.52 -6.23 -3.19
N VAL A 40 -4.27 -6.45 -4.24
CA VAL A 40 -5.69 -6.09 -4.28
C VAL A 40 -6.53 -7.35 -4.34
N ILE A 41 -7.53 -7.39 -3.49
CA ILE A 41 -8.52 -8.47 -3.46
C ILE A 41 -9.85 -7.89 -3.91
N GLY A 42 -10.54 -8.58 -4.77
CA GLY A 42 -11.81 -8.11 -5.28
C GLY A 42 -11.92 -8.16 -6.79
N GLY A 43 -11.07 -8.94 -7.43
CA GLY A 43 -11.20 -9.16 -8.85
C GLY A 43 -10.65 -8.08 -9.74
N VAL A 44 -9.67 -7.35 -9.27
CA VAL A 44 -9.04 -6.31 -10.07
C VAL A 44 -8.24 -6.91 -11.19
N LEU A 45 -8.50 -6.49 -12.42
CA LEU A 45 -7.73 -6.94 -13.57
C LEU A 45 -6.62 -5.98 -13.92
N ASP A 46 -6.83 -4.71 -13.70
CA ASP A 46 -5.85 -3.70 -14.03
C ASP A 46 -5.86 -2.65 -12.92
N PRO A 47 -5.01 -2.80 -11.91
CA PRO A 47 -5.05 -1.90 -10.76
C PRO A 47 -4.83 -0.43 -11.12
N GLU A 48 -4.12 -0.17 -12.21
CA GLU A 48 -3.83 1.21 -12.57
C GLU A 48 -5.01 1.92 -13.20
N ARG A 49 -6.02 1.16 -13.57
CA ARG A 49 -7.21 1.72 -14.22
C ARG A 49 -8.47 1.44 -13.45
N ASP A 50 -8.34 0.87 -12.27
CA ASP A 50 -9.49 0.45 -11.50
C ASP A 50 -10.03 1.61 -10.68
N ASP A 51 -11.28 1.94 -10.92
CA ASP A 51 -11.96 3.04 -10.24
C ASP A 51 -12.72 2.58 -9.01
N ARG A 52 -12.69 1.31 -8.69
CA ARG A 52 -13.35 0.83 -7.50
C ARG A 52 -12.70 1.40 -6.25
N ARG A 53 -13.48 1.54 -5.22
CA ARG A 53 -13.00 2.14 -3.99
C ARG A 53 -12.53 1.07 -3.03
N ILE A 54 -11.56 1.45 -2.22
CA ILE A 54 -11.04 0.58 -1.18
C ILE A 54 -12.02 0.63 -0.02
N VAL A 55 -12.49 -0.54 0.42
CA VAL A 55 -13.40 -0.62 1.56
C VAL A 55 -12.70 -1.10 2.82
N ALA A 56 -11.53 -1.72 2.68
CA ALA A 56 -10.74 -2.16 3.82
C ALA A 56 -9.29 -2.28 3.41
N GLN A 57 -8.41 -2.17 4.36
CA GLN A 57 -6.99 -2.37 4.12
C GLN A 57 -6.38 -3.13 5.29
N ARG A 58 -5.34 -3.87 5.01
CA ARG A 58 -4.57 -4.58 6.02
C ARG A 58 -3.08 -4.48 5.70
N PRO A 59 -2.25 -4.04 6.62
CA PRO A 59 -2.60 -3.54 7.95
C PRO A 59 -3.48 -2.31 7.89
N THR A 60 -4.20 -2.07 8.99
CA THR A 60 -5.07 -0.91 9.05
C THR A 60 -4.28 0.38 9.08
N ALA A 61 -4.96 1.49 8.79
CA ALA A 61 -4.33 2.79 8.81
C ALA A 61 -3.70 3.08 10.16
N ALA A 62 -2.60 3.79 10.15
CA ALA A 62 -1.83 4.18 11.33
C ALA A 62 -1.13 3.02 12.03
N SER A 63 -1.25 1.80 11.52
CA SER A 63 -0.41 0.70 12.02
C SER A 63 1.04 0.97 11.67
N THR A 64 1.95 0.52 12.50
CA THR A 64 3.37 0.67 12.24
C THR A 64 3.90 -0.67 11.73
N VAL A 65 4.45 -0.66 10.55
CA VAL A 65 4.96 -1.87 9.92
C VAL A 65 6.28 -1.56 9.22
N ARG A 66 6.96 -2.60 8.80
CA ARG A 66 8.22 -2.42 8.11
C ARG A 66 8.01 -2.04 6.66
N THR A 67 8.88 -1.20 6.14
CA THR A 67 8.86 -0.90 4.70
C THR A 67 9.10 -2.19 3.93
N GLY A 68 8.51 -2.26 2.75
CA GLY A 68 8.56 -3.47 1.96
C GLY A 68 7.44 -4.45 2.27
N SER A 69 6.71 -4.21 3.36
CA SER A 69 5.56 -5.03 3.68
C SER A 69 4.48 -4.89 2.61
N THR A 70 3.67 -5.92 2.46
CA THR A 70 2.56 -5.90 1.53
C THR A 70 1.32 -5.38 2.23
N VAL A 71 0.69 -4.40 1.64
CA VAL A 71 -0.61 -3.91 2.10
C VAL A 71 -1.67 -4.53 1.21
N ILE A 72 -2.63 -5.18 1.84
CA ILE A 72 -3.72 -5.82 1.13
C ILE A 72 -4.89 -4.86 1.11
N LEU A 73 -5.40 -4.61 -0.08
CA LEU A 73 -6.53 -3.72 -0.29
C LEU A 73 -7.73 -4.54 -0.69
N VAL A 74 -8.85 -4.28 -0.04
CA VAL A 74 -10.10 -4.95 -0.35
C VAL A 74 -11.03 -3.92 -0.96
N THR A 75 -11.55 -4.24 -2.14
CA THR A 75 -12.49 -3.38 -2.83
C THR A 75 -13.91 -3.89 -2.57
N ASP A 76 -14.88 -3.11 -2.99
CA ASP A 76 -16.27 -3.56 -2.90
C ASP A 76 -16.58 -4.70 -3.87
N GLY A 77 -15.67 -5.00 -4.74
CA GLY A 77 -15.61 -6.31 -5.37
C GLY A 77 -16.60 -6.64 -6.45
N THR A 78 -17.39 -5.74 -6.86
CA THR A 78 -18.36 -6.15 -7.89
C THR A 78 -18.05 -5.62 -9.26
#